data_681eade1da0a2463b92bc2c7aa2571ca
#
_entry.id   681eade1da0a2463b92bc2c7aa2571ca
#
_cell.length_a   1.000
_cell.length_b   1.000
_cell.length_c   1.000
_cell.angle_alpha   90.00
_cell.angle_beta   90.00
_cell.angle_gamma   90.00
#
_symmetry.space_group_name_H-M   'P 1'
#
loop_
_entity.id
_entity.type
_entity.pdbx_description
1 polymer ?
#
loop_
_entity_poly.entity_id
_entity_poly.type
_entity_poly.pdbx_seq_one_letter_code
_entity_poly.pdbx_strand_id
1 'polypeptide(L)'
;MGQDFDGMALMYNENDFETFKILSGTKNKKIDVSGIIGDVPALDVQSKFSDLIIVYHETKDKFVDYKKFQKFKDFVNEKGYPQLIEEHLQAGHPEEYFMESYRRYAKSLIAVNGVKGKDKKTGLLFEFVLNENPYDLDTNTISANLFYKKRPIADQLVTIFSRKNRGDLKIEHFKTDEKGYVEFVVESGREYLMDSVIIYSKKGDPEKKEPIWHSIWASTTFLVPERTL
;
A
#
# COMPACT_ATOMS: atom_id res chain seq x y z
N MET A 1 1.89 -1.25 -8.57
CA MET A 1 3.09 -2.08 -8.67
C MET A 1 2.66 -3.39 -9.26
N GLY A 2 3.44 -3.95 -10.19
CA GLY A 2 3.25 -5.32 -10.61
C GLY A 2 3.59 -6.27 -9.45
N GLN A 3 3.19 -7.52 -9.56
CA GLN A 3 3.45 -8.58 -8.56
C GLN A 3 4.95 -8.75 -8.22
N ASP A 4 5.87 -8.16 -8.99
CA ASP A 4 7.30 -8.40 -8.89
C ASP A 4 8.10 -7.21 -8.33
N PHE A 5 7.48 -6.21 -7.69
CA PHE A 5 8.10 -4.91 -7.36
C PHE A 5 8.66 -4.16 -8.58
N ASP A 6 8.56 -4.72 -9.77
CA ASP A 6 8.99 -4.10 -11.01
C ASP A 6 7.92 -3.09 -11.45
N GLY A 7 8.00 -1.90 -10.89
CA GLY A 7 7.24 -0.76 -11.37
C GLY A 7 8.10 0.08 -12.30
N MET A 8 7.53 0.56 -13.39
CA MET A 8 8.11 1.70 -14.08
C MET A 8 8.09 2.90 -13.13
N ALA A 9 9.12 3.75 -13.20
CA ALA A 9 9.09 5.03 -12.51
C ALA A 9 7.83 5.80 -12.93
N LEU A 10 7.03 6.21 -11.94
CA LEU A 10 5.83 6.98 -12.20
C LEU A 10 6.19 8.41 -12.56
N MET A 11 5.41 8.99 -13.46
CA MET A 11 5.44 10.41 -13.77
C MET A 11 4.79 11.22 -12.66
N TYR A 12 5.36 12.38 -12.31
CA TYR A 12 4.70 13.35 -11.46
C TYR A 12 3.50 13.97 -12.20
N ASN A 13 2.34 13.90 -11.56
CA ASN A 13 1.12 14.56 -12.04
C ASN A 13 0.23 14.90 -10.84
N GLU A 14 0.14 16.17 -10.50
CA GLU A 14 -0.66 16.66 -9.37
C GLU A 14 -2.16 16.38 -9.53
N ASN A 15 -2.63 16.13 -10.75
CA ASN A 15 -4.03 15.76 -10.99
C ASN A 15 -4.35 14.31 -10.61
N ASP A 16 -3.34 13.48 -10.31
CA ASP A 16 -3.48 12.06 -10.05
C ASP A 16 -3.52 11.69 -8.55
N PHE A 17 -3.26 12.63 -7.65
CA PHE A 17 -3.22 12.39 -6.21
C PHE A 17 -3.93 13.48 -5.39
N GLU A 18 -4.35 13.11 -4.18
CA GLU A 18 -4.89 14.01 -3.15
C GLU A 18 -3.77 14.46 -2.20
N THR A 19 -2.82 13.59 -1.94
CA THR A 19 -1.73 13.81 -1.00
C THR A 19 -0.44 13.21 -1.52
N PHE A 20 0.65 14.00 -1.48
CA PHE A 20 2.00 13.50 -1.70
C PHE A 20 2.96 14.29 -0.80
N LYS A 21 3.46 13.65 0.27
CA LYS A 21 4.21 14.36 1.33
C LYS A 21 5.35 13.52 1.88
N ILE A 22 6.29 14.20 2.51
CA ILE A 22 7.36 13.61 3.32
C ILE A 22 7.19 14.06 4.76
N LEU A 23 7.20 13.09 5.69
CA LEU A 23 7.15 13.31 7.14
C LEU A 23 8.46 12.84 7.78
N SER A 24 9.00 13.62 8.70
CA SER A 24 10.18 13.22 9.50
C SER A 24 9.79 12.16 10.54
N GLY A 25 10.53 11.05 10.61
CA GLY A 25 10.39 10.01 11.63
C GLY A 25 10.82 10.48 13.03
N THR A 26 11.71 11.47 13.12
CA THR A 26 12.22 12.03 14.38
C THR A 26 11.47 13.26 14.86
N LYS A 27 10.95 14.09 13.93
CA LYS A 27 10.29 15.36 14.23
C LYS A 27 8.83 15.32 13.76
N ASN A 28 7.97 16.13 14.33
CA ASN A 28 6.60 16.30 13.86
C ASN A 28 6.54 17.39 12.75
N LYS A 29 7.35 17.20 11.70
CA LYS A 29 7.44 18.12 10.57
C LYS A 29 7.20 17.37 9.26
N LYS A 30 6.39 17.95 8.39
CA LYS A 30 6.09 17.42 7.06
C LYS A 30 6.24 18.50 6.00
N ILE A 31 6.53 18.06 4.79
CA ILE A 31 6.60 18.91 3.59
C ILE A 31 5.79 18.28 2.47
N ASP A 32 5.22 19.10 1.62
CA ASP A 32 4.60 18.65 0.39
C ASP A 32 5.68 18.29 -0.64
N VAL A 33 5.45 17.23 -1.40
CA VAL A 33 6.23 16.91 -2.59
C VAL A 33 5.66 17.72 -3.74
N SER A 34 6.52 18.45 -4.43
CA SER A 34 6.19 19.20 -5.62
C SER A 34 7.13 18.82 -6.76
N GLY A 35 6.66 18.90 -7.98
CA GLY A 35 7.38 18.61 -9.21
C GLY A 35 6.72 19.30 -10.40
N ILE A 36 7.26 19.07 -11.57
CA ILE A 36 6.67 19.50 -12.84
C ILE A 36 5.90 18.31 -13.42
N ILE A 37 4.69 18.54 -13.94
CA ILE A 37 3.93 17.47 -14.61
C ILE A 37 4.77 16.88 -15.73
N GLY A 38 4.98 15.57 -15.65
CA GLY A 38 5.82 14.83 -16.59
C GLY A 38 7.19 14.42 -16.04
N ASP A 39 7.63 14.95 -14.89
CA ASP A 39 8.90 14.55 -14.27
C ASP A 39 8.91 13.05 -13.97
N VAL A 40 10.02 12.38 -14.29
CA VAL A 40 10.27 10.96 -14.02
C VAL A 40 11.65 10.82 -13.36
N PRO A 41 11.72 10.27 -12.15
CA PRO A 41 10.62 9.74 -11.32
C PRO A 41 9.74 10.84 -10.71
N ALA A 42 8.52 10.48 -10.33
CA ALA A 42 7.57 11.41 -9.68
C ALA A 42 8.06 11.97 -8.33
N LEU A 43 9.00 11.28 -7.68
CA LEU A 43 9.70 11.74 -6.50
C LEU A 43 11.17 11.94 -6.82
N ASP A 44 11.57 13.17 -7.03
CA ASP A 44 12.96 13.60 -7.16
C ASP A 44 13.16 14.85 -6.30
N VAL A 45 13.55 14.65 -5.04
CA VAL A 45 13.69 15.73 -4.06
C VAL A 45 14.97 15.60 -3.27
N GLN A 46 15.66 16.70 -3.07
CA GLN A 46 16.70 16.78 -2.06
C GLN A 46 16.05 16.83 -0.68
N SER A 47 16.20 15.78 0.12
CA SER A 47 15.62 15.73 1.46
C SER A 47 16.20 16.83 2.35
N LYS A 48 15.30 17.58 2.99
CA LYS A 48 15.62 18.52 4.08
C LYS A 48 15.63 17.87 5.46
N PHE A 49 15.33 16.55 5.52
CA PHE A 49 15.34 15.74 6.72
C PHE A 49 16.48 14.75 6.66
N SER A 50 17.08 14.47 7.79
CA SER A 50 17.97 13.33 8.06
C SER A 50 17.22 12.27 8.84
N ASP A 51 17.82 11.11 9.01
CA ASP A 51 17.27 9.97 9.71
C ASP A 51 16.09 9.31 8.94
N LEU A 52 15.19 8.63 9.64
CA LEU A 52 14.03 8.01 9.00
C LEU A 52 13.09 9.07 8.45
N ILE A 53 12.73 8.95 7.19
CA ILE A 53 11.66 9.71 6.56
C ILE A 53 10.54 8.78 6.11
N ILE A 54 9.33 9.30 6.12
CA ILE A 54 8.12 8.62 5.70
C ILE A 54 7.57 9.37 4.50
N VAL A 55 7.72 8.79 3.31
CA VAL A 55 7.06 9.30 2.10
C VAL A 55 5.68 8.68 2.07
N TYR A 56 4.63 9.49 1.88
CA TYR A 56 3.29 8.96 1.79
C TYR A 56 2.46 9.66 0.72
N HIS A 57 1.58 8.87 0.12
CA HIS A 57 0.86 9.23 -1.09
C HIS A 57 -0.56 8.67 -1.05
N GLU A 58 -1.54 9.50 -1.43
CA GLU A 58 -2.93 9.11 -1.65
C GLU A 58 -3.30 9.44 -3.09
N THR A 59 -3.71 8.44 -3.88
CA THR A 59 -4.20 8.69 -5.24
C THR A 59 -5.59 9.30 -5.21
N LYS A 60 -5.99 9.98 -6.27
CA LYS A 60 -7.41 10.14 -6.61
C LYS A 60 -8.00 8.79 -7.00
N ASP A 61 -9.33 8.71 -7.11
CA ASP A 61 -9.98 7.51 -7.61
C ASP A 61 -9.49 7.18 -9.01
N LYS A 62 -9.08 5.94 -9.19
CA LYS A 62 -8.74 5.33 -10.48
C LYS A 62 -9.79 4.28 -10.79
N PHE A 63 -9.83 3.81 -12.03
CA PHE A 63 -10.88 2.92 -12.50
C PHE A 63 -10.30 1.70 -13.21
N VAL A 64 -10.95 0.56 -13.02
CA VAL A 64 -10.71 -0.70 -13.73
C VAL A 64 -11.97 -1.09 -14.45
N ASP A 65 -11.86 -1.41 -15.75
CA ASP A 65 -12.90 -2.03 -16.53
C ASP A 65 -12.66 -3.55 -16.59
N TYR A 66 -13.52 -4.30 -15.93
CA TYR A 66 -13.51 -5.75 -15.94
C TYR A 66 -14.20 -6.27 -17.20
N LYS A 67 -13.43 -6.41 -18.27
CA LYS A 67 -13.94 -6.97 -19.55
C LYS A 67 -14.39 -8.41 -19.44
N LYS A 68 -13.95 -9.14 -18.40
CA LYS A 68 -14.30 -10.53 -18.11
C LYS A 68 -14.39 -10.73 -16.60
N PHE A 69 -15.43 -11.38 -16.15
CA PHE A 69 -15.68 -11.70 -14.75
C PHE A 69 -14.53 -12.50 -14.10
N GLN A 70 -13.83 -13.34 -14.89
CA GLN A 70 -12.71 -14.12 -14.36
C GLN A 70 -11.65 -13.26 -13.70
N LYS A 71 -11.33 -12.08 -14.25
CA LYS A 71 -10.34 -11.17 -13.63
C LYS A 71 -10.80 -10.61 -12.28
N PHE A 72 -12.09 -10.36 -12.13
CA PHE A 72 -12.66 -9.95 -10.85
C PHE A 72 -12.63 -11.09 -9.85
N LYS A 73 -12.98 -12.33 -10.26
CA LYS A 73 -12.91 -13.52 -9.41
C LYS A 73 -11.48 -13.77 -8.90
N ASP A 74 -10.50 -13.68 -9.79
CA ASP A 74 -9.09 -13.85 -9.42
C ASP A 74 -8.66 -12.80 -8.41
N PHE A 75 -9.03 -11.54 -8.64
CA PHE A 75 -8.72 -10.42 -7.75
C PHE A 75 -9.34 -10.58 -6.36
N VAL A 76 -10.64 -10.84 -6.26
CA VAL A 76 -11.30 -10.96 -4.96
C VAL A 76 -10.84 -12.19 -4.18
N ASN A 77 -10.53 -13.31 -4.88
CA ASN A 77 -9.94 -14.49 -4.26
C ASN A 77 -8.54 -14.19 -3.70
N GLU A 78 -7.67 -13.54 -4.50
CA GLU A 78 -6.32 -13.16 -4.08
C GLU A 78 -6.35 -12.24 -2.85
N LYS A 79 -7.33 -11.34 -2.79
CA LYS A 79 -7.44 -10.36 -1.69
C LYS A 79 -8.27 -10.86 -0.49
N GLY A 80 -8.71 -12.13 -0.49
CA GLY A 80 -9.41 -12.75 0.63
C GLY A 80 -10.90 -12.43 0.72
N TYR A 81 -11.53 -12.11 -0.40
CA TYR A 81 -12.95 -11.77 -0.50
C TYR A 81 -13.75 -12.69 -1.45
N PRO A 82 -13.59 -14.03 -1.38
CA PRO A 82 -14.27 -14.94 -2.31
C PRO A 82 -15.80 -14.83 -2.30
N GLN A 83 -16.40 -14.42 -1.18
CA GLN A 83 -17.84 -14.22 -1.04
C GLN A 83 -18.40 -13.16 -2.00
N LEU A 84 -17.57 -12.19 -2.43
CA LEU A 84 -18.00 -11.13 -3.34
C LEU A 84 -18.34 -11.65 -4.74
N ILE A 85 -17.89 -12.85 -5.09
CA ILE A 85 -18.27 -13.52 -6.34
C ILE A 85 -19.77 -13.81 -6.32
N GLU A 86 -20.24 -14.41 -5.24
CA GLU A 86 -21.66 -14.74 -5.09
C GLU A 86 -22.50 -13.48 -4.91
N GLU A 87 -22.04 -12.51 -4.12
CA GLU A 87 -22.72 -11.22 -3.95
C GLU A 87 -22.90 -10.49 -5.29
N HIS A 88 -21.89 -10.52 -6.18
CA HIS A 88 -21.95 -9.95 -7.52
C HIS A 88 -23.07 -10.58 -8.36
N LEU A 89 -23.14 -11.92 -8.36
CA LEU A 89 -24.14 -12.66 -9.13
C LEU A 89 -25.56 -12.49 -8.56
N GLN A 90 -25.71 -12.52 -7.24
CA GLN A 90 -26.99 -12.33 -6.56
C GLN A 90 -27.55 -10.91 -6.75
N ALA A 91 -26.69 -9.92 -6.89
CA ALA A 91 -27.06 -8.55 -7.20
C ALA A 91 -27.48 -8.36 -8.67
N GLY A 92 -27.35 -9.40 -9.51
CA GLY A 92 -27.65 -9.33 -10.95
C GLY A 92 -26.67 -8.43 -11.72
N HIS A 93 -25.45 -8.25 -11.22
CA HIS A 93 -24.44 -7.45 -11.91
C HIS A 93 -23.92 -8.17 -13.17
N PRO A 94 -23.53 -7.41 -14.22
CA PRO A 94 -23.04 -8.01 -15.46
C PRO A 94 -21.69 -8.71 -15.24
N GLU A 95 -21.48 -9.83 -15.93
CA GLU A 95 -20.23 -10.58 -15.88
C GLU A 95 -19.16 -10.05 -16.84
N GLU A 96 -19.51 -9.06 -17.66
CA GLU A 96 -18.59 -8.39 -18.60
C GLU A 96 -18.79 -6.88 -18.58
N TYR A 97 -17.69 -6.14 -18.82
CA TYR A 97 -17.69 -4.68 -18.99
C TYR A 97 -18.29 -3.88 -17.83
N PHE A 98 -17.99 -4.29 -16.60
CA PHE A 98 -18.34 -3.53 -15.39
C PHE A 98 -17.13 -2.86 -14.76
N MET A 99 -17.40 -1.80 -13.99
CA MET A 99 -16.37 -0.93 -13.46
C MET A 99 -16.15 -1.14 -11.95
N GLU A 100 -14.89 -1.07 -11.55
CA GLU A 100 -14.45 -0.82 -10.18
C GLU A 100 -13.76 0.53 -10.12
N SER A 101 -14.01 1.32 -9.09
CA SER A 101 -13.12 2.42 -8.71
C SER A 101 -12.17 1.94 -7.62
N TYR A 102 -10.93 2.45 -7.62
CA TYR A 102 -9.99 2.14 -6.55
C TYR A 102 -9.19 3.35 -6.11
N ARG A 103 -8.71 3.32 -4.85
CA ARG A 103 -7.86 4.34 -4.27
C ARG A 103 -6.70 3.70 -3.52
N ARG A 104 -5.51 4.25 -3.69
CA ARG A 104 -4.30 3.72 -3.05
C ARG A 104 -3.77 4.70 -2.01
N TYR A 105 -3.41 4.15 -0.86
CA TYR A 105 -2.75 4.81 0.25
C TYR A 105 -1.39 4.14 0.44
N ALA A 106 -0.34 4.77 -0.06
CA ALA A 106 0.99 4.20 -0.07
C ALA A 106 1.93 4.94 0.87
N LYS A 107 2.77 4.19 1.57
CA LYS A 107 3.87 4.70 2.40
C LYS A 107 5.19 4.07 1.95
N SER A 108 6.28 4.80 2.13
CA SER A 108 7.63 4.29 1.97
C SER A 108 8.50 4.82 3.11
N LEU A 109 9.18 3.93 3.80
CA LEU A 109 10.12 4.27 4.87
C LEU A 109 11.52 4.27 4.28
N ILE A 110 12.25 5.37 4.45
CA ILE A 110 13.58 5.57 3.85
C ILE A 110 14.52 6.18 4.89
N ALA A 111 15.71 5.59 5.07
CA ALA A 111 16.77 6.17 5.88
C ALA A 111 17.61 7.15 5.02
N VAL A 112 17.81 8.37 5.51
CA VAL A 112 18.55 9.43 4.83
C VAL A 112 19.60 10.01 5.77
N ASN A 113 20.89 9.78 5.51
CA ASN A 113 22.01 10.28 6.34
C ASN A 113 21.89 9.95 7.84
N GLY A 114 21.28 8.83 8.17
CA GLY A 114 21.04 8.34 9.52
C GLY A 114 19.84 7.42 9.57
N VAL A 115 19.69 6.72 10.69
CA VAL A 115 18.66 5.67 10.84
C VAL A 115 17.65 5.96 11.96
N LYS A 116 17.86 7.01 12.76
CA LYS A 116 16.98 7.30 13.91
C LYS A 116 15.56 7.65 13.51
N GLY A 117 14.63 7.34 14.38
CA GLY A 117 13.21 7.68 14.19
C GLY A 117 12.32 6.46 14.15
N LYS A 118 11.03 6.70 13.93
CA LYS A 118 10.02 5.65 13.85
C LYS A 118 8.92 6.01 12.88
N ASP A 119 8.20 5.01 12.41
CA ASP A 119 6.98 5.22 11.64
C ASP A 119 5.89 5.88 12.48
N LYS A 120 4.97 6.54 11.82
CA LYS A 120 3.87 7.30 12.45
C LYS A 120 2.61 7.23 11.60
N LYS A 121 1.47 7.44 12.24
CA LYS A 121 0.23 7.72 11.51
C LYS A 121 0.40 9.01 10.70
N THR A 122 0.14 8.90 9.41
CA THR A 122 0.20 10.03 8.47
C THR A 122 -1.13 10.75 8.34
N GLY A 123 -2.21 10.05 8.71
CA GLY A 123 -3.60 10.49 8.57
C GLY A 123 -4.27 9.98 7.30
N LEU A 124 -3.61 9.08 6.56
CA LEU A 124 -4.25 8.35 5.46
C LEU A 124 -5.45 7.55 5.97
N LEU A 125 -6.45 7.37 5.10
CA LEU A 125 -7.70 6.68 5.47
C LEU A 125 -7.46 5.22 5.83
N PHE A 126 -6.52 4.57 5.13
CA PHE A 126 -6.15 3.18 5.29
C PHE A 126 -4.62 3.10 5.28
N GLU A 127 -3.99 2.74 6.39
CA GLU A 127 -2.53 2.78 6.53
C GLU A 127 -1.99 1.75 7.52
N PHE A 128 -0.83 1.20 7.20
CA PHE A 128 0.02 0.51 8.16
C PHE A 128 0.86 1.51 8.96
N VAL A 129 1.15 1.16 10.22
CA VAL A 129 2.15 1.84 11.04
C VAL A 129 3.06 0.78 11.62
N LEU A 130 4.33 0.78 11.22
CA LEU A 130 5.35 -0.13 11.75
C LEU A 130 5.69 0.25 13.19
N ASN A 131 5.84 -0.74 14.05
CA ASN A 131 6.21 -0.54 15.46
C ASN A 131 7.73 -0.44 15.61
N GLU A 132 8.49 -1.13 14.79
CA GLU A 132 9.96 -1.10 14.74
C GLU A 132 10.44 -0.23 13.58
N ASN A 133 11.66 0.26 13.70
CA ASN A 133 12.37 0.92 12.62
C ASN A 133 13.14 -0.12 11.79
N PRO A 134 12.81 -0.38 10.52
CA PRO A 134 13.46 -1.42 9.73
C PRO A 134 14.96 -1.19 9.50
N TYR A 135 15.44 0.04 9.70
CA TYR A 135 16.85 0.41 9.54
C TYR A 135 17.66 0.30 10.84
N ASP A 136 17.00 0.04 11.98
CA ASP A 136 17.62 0.00 13.33
C ASP A 136 16.96 -1.13 14.14
N LEU A 137 17.05 -2.36 13.61
CA LEU A 137 16.43 -3.55 14.21
C LEU A 137 17.41 -4.27 15.14
N ASP A 138 16.98 -4.49 16.37
CA ASP A 138 17.65 -5.36 17.34
C ASP A 138 17.32 -6.86 17.13
N THR A 139 16.19 -7.12 16.47
CA THR A 139 15.67 -8.48 16.20
C THR A 139 15.54 -8.75 14.70
N ASN A 140 15.09 -9.94 14.35
CA ASN A 140 14.74 -10.27 12.96
C ASN A 140 13.23 -10.28 12.73
N THR A 141 12.47 -9.53 13.52
CA THR A 141 11.02 -9.39 13.40
C THR A 141 10.62 -7.93 13.18
N ILE A 142 9.59 -7.73 12.39
CA ILE A 142 8.88 -6.46 12.24
C ILE A 142 7.42 -6.70 12.52
N SER A 143 6.83 -5.78 13.26
CA SER A 143 5.40 -5.75 13.49
C SER A 143 4.78 -4.44 13.01
N ALA A 144 3.51 -4.48 12.71
CA ALA A 144 2.74 -3.32 12.29
C ALA A 144 1.30 -3.38 12.81
N ASN A 145 0.69 -2.20 12.94
CA ASN A 145 -0.75 -2.11 13.11
C ASN A 145 -1.37 -1.53 11.82
N LEU A 146 -2.47 -2.13 11.39
CA LEU A 146 -3.27 -1.67 10.26
C LEU A 146 -4.46 -0.87 10.75
N PHE A 147 -4.64 0.34 10.20
CA PHE A 147 -5.70 1.26 10.58
C PHE A 147 -6.59 1.59 9.39
N TYR A 148 -7.91 1.52 9.63
CA TYR A 148 -8.92 2.05 8.73
C TYR A 148 -9.74 3.12 9.46
N LYS A 149 -9.89 4.31 8.86
CA LYS A 149 -10.56 5.45 9.50
C LYS A 149 -10.02 5.75 10.91
N LYS A 150 -8.68 5.67 11.05
CA LYS A 150 -7.94 5.88 12.31
C LYS A 150 -8.16 4.80 13.40
N ARG A 151 -8.97 3.77 13.15
CA ARG A 151 -9.23 2.65 14.07
C ARG A 151 -8.48 1.40 13.59
N PRO A 152 -7.95 0.57 14.51
CA PRO A 152 -7.39 -0.71 14.12
C PRO A 152 -8.47 -1.57 13.43
N ILE A 153 -8.07 -2.37 12.45
CA ILE A 153 -8.96 -3.30 11.75
C ILE A 153 -8.47 -4.73 11.96
N ALA A 154 -9.37 -5.59 12.46
CA ALA A 154 -9.12 -7.00 12.73
C ALA A 154 -9.46 -7.89 11.53
N ASP A 155 -8.92 -9.12 11.55
CA ASP A 155 -9.18 -10.20 10.57
C ASP A 155 -8.92 -9.79 9.12
N GLN A 156 -8.10 -8.76 8.92
CA GLN A 156 -7.78 -8.24 7.60
C GLN A 156 -6.58 -8.99 7.02
N LEU A 157 -6.71 -9.46 5.77
CA LEU A 157 -5.61 -10.08 5.05
C LEU A 157 -4.48 -9.07 4.81
N VAL A 158 -3.27 -9.46 5.19
CA VAL A 158 -2.02 -8.73 4.91
C VAL A 158 -1.13 -9.64 4.08
N THR A 159 -0.76 -9.18 2.90
CA THR A 159 0.20 -9.86 2.04
C THR A 159 1.55 -9.18 2.17
N ILE A 160 2.58 -9.96 2.49
CA ILE A 160 3.97 -9.50 2.56
C ILE A 160 4.69 -10.01 1.32
N PHE A 161 5.15 -9.10 0.52
CA PHE A 161 6.06 -9.37 -0.59
C PHE A 161 7.47 -9.02 -0.14
N SER A 162 8.44 -9.87 -0.40
CA SER A 162 9.85 -9.56 -0.13
C SER A 162 10.75 -10.07 -1.23
N ARG A 163 11.83 -9.31 -1.51
CA ARG A 163 12.84 -9.68 -2.50
C ARG A 163 14.23 -9.21 -2.08
N LYS A 164 15.25 -9.97 -2.44
CA LYS A 164 16.66 -9.56 -2.35
C LYS A 164 17.19 -9.13 -3.73
N ASN A 165 16.77 -9.85 -4.78
CA ASN A 165 17.14 -9.63 -6.19
C ASN A 165 15.94 -9.85 -7.10
N ARG A 166 16.07 -9.49 -8.39
CA ARG A 166 15.12 -9.94 -9.42
C ARG A 166 15.03 -11.46 -9.42
N GLY A 167 13.80 -12.01 -9.38
CA GLY A 167 13.53 -13.44 -9.36
C GLY A 167 13.57 -14.12 -7.99
N ASP A 168 13.90 -13.40 -6.91
CA ASP A 168 13.84 -13.91 -5.53
C ASP A 168 12.62 -13.33 -4.79
N LEU A 169 11.45 -13.41 -5.39
CA LEU A 169 10.20 -12.95 -4.76
C LEU A 169 9.67 -14.02 -3.80
N LYS A 170 9.44 -13.63 -2.54
CA LYS A 170 8.69 -14.41 -1.55
C LYS A 170 7.38 -13.70 -1.27
N ILE A 171 6.30 -14.48 -1.11
CA ILE A 171 4.96 -13.97 -0.78
C ILE A 171 4.46 -14.75 0.44
N GLU A 172 4.06 -14.02 1.47
CA GLU A 172 3.52 -14.58 2.69
C GLU A 172 2.20 -13.89 3.03
N HIS A 173 1.30 -14.62 3.68
CA HIS A 173 -0.03 -14.13 4.02
C HIS A 173 -0.25 -14.22 5.52
N PHE A 174 -0.73 -13.14 6.10
CA PHE A 174 -1.06 -13.00 7.52
C PHE A 174 -2.46 -12.43 7.67
N LYS A 175 -2.99 -12.49 8.87
CA LYS A 175 -4.22 -11.78 9.24
C LYS A 175 -3.96 -10.92 10.47
N THR A 176 -4.56 -9.73 10.49
CA THR A 176 -4.48 -8.88 11.66
C THR A 176 -5.30 -9.43 12.82
N ASP A 177 -4.80 -9.28 14.04
CA ASP A 177 -5.53 -9.57 15.28
C ASP A 177 -6.59 -8.48 15.60
N GLU A 178 -7.26 -8.61 16.75
CA GLU A 178 -8.28 -7.66 17.25
C GLU A 178 -7.77 -6.22 17.40
N LYS A 179 -6.46 -6.03 17.52
CA LYS A 179 -5.80 -4.72 17.62
C LYS A 179 -5.26 -4.23 16.28
N GLY A 180 -5.59 -4.94 15.18
CA GLY A 180 -5.03 -4.66 13.86
C GLY A 180 -3.55 -4.99 13.74
N TYR A 181 -3.00 -5.79 14.67
CA TYR A 181 -1.59 -6.13 14.74
C TYR A 181 -1.25 -7.31 13.84
N VAL A 182 -0.09 -7.24 13.22
CA VAL A 182 0.55 -8.32 12.46
C VAL A 182 2.05 -8.29 12.73
N GLU A 183 2.68 -9.47 12.80
CA GLU A 183 4.12 -9.65 12.98
C GLU A 183 4.65 -10.71 12.02
N PHE A 184 5.85 -10.50 11.50
CA PHE A 184 6.52 -11.44 10.60
C PHE A 184 8.04 -11.33 10.72
N VAL A 185 8.71 -12.41 10.31
CA VAL A 185 10.18 -12.49 10.31
C VAL A 185 10.74 -11.78 9.09
N VAL A 186 11.83 -11.03 9.27
CA VAL A 186 12.53 -10.33 8.20
C VAL A 186 13.99 -10.80 8.08
N GLU A 187 14.51 -10.73 6.87
CA GLU A 187 15.89 -11.05 6.52
C GLU A 187 16.64 -9.78 6.12
N SER A 188 17.91 -9.68 6.49
CA SER A 188 18.75 -8.55 6.09
C SER A 188 18.99 -8.52 4.57
N GLY A 189 19.13 -7.33 4.01
CA GLY A 189 19.33 -7.11 2.58
C GLY A 189 18.09 -7.32 1.73
N ARG A 190 16.88 -7.42 2.32
CA ARG A 190 15.62 -7.58 1.57
C ARG A 190 14.77 -6.33 1.58
N GLU A 191 14.17 -6.04 0.45
CA GLU A 191 13.08 -5.07 0.32
C GLU A 191 11.75 -5.75 0.65
N TYR A 192 10.87 -5.03 1.32
CA TYR A 192 9.56 -5.50 1.75
C TYR A 192 8.46 -4.56 1.23
N LEU A 193 7.34 -5.15 0.84
CA LEU A 193 6.08 -4.47 0.58
C LEU A 193 4.99 -5.19 1.37
N MET A 194 4.38 -4.48 2.30
CA MET A 194 3.14 -4.89 2.96
C MET A 194 1.97 -4.37 2.14
N ASP A 195 0.97 -5.20 1.89
CA ASP A 195 -0.24 -4.85 1.13
C ASP A 195 -1.49 -5.37 1.83
N SER A 196 -2.53 -4.58 1.84
CA SER A 196 -3.86 -4.95 2.31
C SER A 196 -4.92 -4.20 1.54
N VAL A 197 -6.06 -4.86 1.29
CA VAL A 197 -7.13 -4.31 0.47
C VAL A 197 -8.46 -4.47 1.18
N ILE A 198 -9.30 -3.45 1.16
CA ILE A 198 -10.71 -3.53 1.52
C ILE A 198 -11.53 -3.34 0.26
N ILE A 199 -12.50 -4.22 0.02
CA ILE A 199 -13.39 -4.17 -1.15
C ILE A 199 -14.84 -4.08 -0.66
N TYR A 200 -15.62 -3.20 -1.27
CA TYR A 200 -17.05 -3.06 -0.98
C TYR A 200 -17.87 -2.65 -2.21
N SER A 201 -19.16 -2.97 -2.18
CA SER A 201 -20.08 -2.61 -3.26
C SER A 201 -20.38 -1.11 -3.28
N LYS A 202 -20.65 -0.58 -4.48
CA LYS A 202 -21.15 0.77 -4.73
C LYS A 202 -22.49 0.72 -5.46
N LYS A 203 -23.29 1.75 -5.24
CA LYS A 203 -24.55 1.95 -5.98
C LYS A 203 -24.24 2.66 -7.30
N GLY A 204 -23.55 1.96 -8.20
CA GLY A 204 -23.29 2.42 -9.55
C GLY A 204 -24.25 1.79 -10.56
N ASP A 205 -24.41 2.44 -11.70
CA ASP A 205 -25.19 1.94 -12.83
C ASP A 205 -24.21 1.39 -13.89
N PRO A 206 -24.15 0.05 -14.10
CA PRO A 206 -23.21 -0.53 -15.06
C PRO A 206 -23.46 -0.05 -16.51
N GLU A 207 -24.73 0.24 -16.88
CA GLU A 207 -25.07 0.74 -18.23
C GLU A 207 -24.47 2.12 -18.49
N LYS A 208 -24.29 2.92 -17.44
CA LYS A 208 -23.61 4.23 -17.48
C LYS A 208 -22.12 4.16 -17.24
N LYS A 209 -21.57 2.94 -17.12
CA LYS A 209 -20.17 2.71 -16.72
C LYS A 209 -19.81 3.34 -15.36
N GLU A 210 -20.77 3.41 -14.45
CA GLU A 210 -20.51 3.79 -13.08
C GLU A 210 -19.96 2.60 -12.29
N PRO A 211 -18.98 2.80 -11.39
CA PRO A 211 -18.40 1.71 -10.62
C PRO A 211 -19.43 1.06 -9.69
N ILE A 212 -19.57 -0.26 -9.75
CA ILE A 212 -20.38 -1.08 -8.84
C ILE A 212 -19.55 -1.67 -7.69
N TRP A 213 -18.24 -1.63 -7.82
CA TRP A 213 -17.28 -2.00 -6.76
C TRP A 213 -16.33 -0.86 -6.47
N HIS A 214 -15.82 -0.83 -5.25
CA HIS A 214 -14.74 0.07 -4.84
C HIS A 214 -13.76 -0.68 -3.98
N SER A 215 -12.46 -0.52 -4.28
CA SER A 215 -11.40 -1.01 -3.41
C SER A 215 -10.51 0.11 -2.91
N ILE A 216 -10.07 -0.04 -1.67
CA ILE A 216 -9.05 0.82 -1.07
C ILE A 216 -7.84 -0.02 -0.67
N TRP A 217 -6.67 0.49 -0.94
CA TRP A 217 -5.41 -0.24 -0.82
C TRP A 217 -4.48 0.48 0.15
N ALA A 218 -4.02 -0.21 1.19
CA ALA A 218 -2.92 0.24 2.02
C ALA A 218 -1.65 -0.49 1.62
N SER A 219 -0.57 0.23 1.38
CA SER A 219 0.74 -0.38 1.17
C SER A 219 1.83 0.35 1.91
N THR A 220 2.83 -0.40 2.38
CA THR A 220 4.04 0.18 2.99
C THR A 220 5.27 -0.56 2.50
N THR A 221 6.24 0.19 1.98
CA THR A 221 7.53 -0.35 1.53
C THR A 221 8.66 0.09 2.43
N PHE A 222 9.64 -0.79 2.63
CA PHE A 222 10.88 -0.53 3.36
C PHE A 222 11.97 -1.51 2.96
N LEU A 223 13.22 -1.16 3.29
CA LEU A 223 14.38 -2.02 3.18
C LEU A 223 14.82 -2.43 4.59
N VAL A 224 15.18 -3.68 4.80
CA VAL A 224 15.99 -4.12 5.94
C VAL A 224 17.43 -4.16 5.46
N PRO A 225 18.32 -3.28 5.95
CA PRO A 225 19.70 -3.19 5.44
C PRO A 225 20.49 -4.48 5.69
N GLU A 226 21.54 -4.71 4.90
CA GLU A 226 22.54 -5.72 5.24
C GLU A 226 23.14 -5.37 6.60
N ARG A 227 23.22 -6.37 7.50
CA ARG A 227 23.96 -6.21 8.76
C ARG A 227 25.45 -6.31 8.47
N THR A 228 26.17 -5.24 8.68
CA THR A 228 27.64 -5.29 8.73
C THR A 228 28.02 -6.08 9.98
N LEU A 229 28.68 -7.22 9.80
CA LEU A 229 29.28 -8.01 10.87
C LEU A 229 30.42 -7.25 11.52
#